data_07bdecc3b3b5b72048adfa1ee239d747
#
_entry.id   07bdecc3b3b5b72048adfa1ee239d747
#
_cell.length_a   1.000
_cell.length_b   1.000
_cell.length_c   1.000
_cell.angle_alpha   90.00
_cell.angle_beta   90.00
_cell.angle_gamma   90.00
#
_symmetry.space_group_name_H-M   'P 1'
#
loop_
_entity.id
_entity.type
_entity.pdbx_description
1 polymer ?
#
loop_
_entity_poly.entity_id
_entity_poly.type
_entity_poly.pdbx_seq_one_letter_code
_entity_poly.pdbx_strand_id
1 'polypeptide(L)'
;MVTRLVIKQLYGHYDYDLGFSESHHVKVLLGPNGFGKSTILKILNNLIKCNFWYFNLIEFRYIRVEFTGGGKIHIMKNQIVESVKDLNTRNISESIFHLSLFNGEKDELQCQFLLSTNYILRKIRRSSMGYRSMNTMRDIDIEDYLMRYYDFTDDDALPETSREMILFLKKYGSMYVKEQRIQYEDIDSYGRHLINKYNVDKIAEDLDEVIVSHQEYFGSQCQKIDSGFVGRLLSGKGKVYSKEEYDVKCNELEAILKLYHHYGLANDLHLDYRYDEKYEAILSLYIDDMLGKVDAYQGLFLRLSSFDKFLKSKDLSYKNIKINTEHGLTAVDVNGNSIALHKLSSGEQNLIILYFFLLFKGGVI
;
A
#
# COMPACT_ATOMS: atom_id res chain seq x y z
N MET A 1 -12.87 2.30 9.46
CA MET A 1 -11.97 1.44 10.26
C MET A 1 -12.72 0.20 10.72
N VAL A 2 -12.07 -0.96 10.88
CA VAL A 2 -12.69 -2.15 11.49
C VAL A 2 -12.81 -1.94 13.00
N THR A 3 -14.00 -2.18 13.57
CA THR A 3 -14.27 -2.03 15.00
C THR A 3 -14.43 -3.36 15.75
N ARG A 4 -14.84 -4.41 15.04
CA ARG A 4 -14.97 -5.75 15.62
C ARG A 4 -14.84 -6.83 14.55
N LEU A 5 -14.22 -7.95 14.93
CA LEU A 5 -14.13 -9.16 14.11
C LEU A 5 -14.59 -10.35 14.96
N VAL A 6 -15.60 -11.06 14.49
CA VAL A 6 -16.06 -12.32 15.08
C VAL A 6 -15.85 -13.44 14.08
N ILE A 7 -15.19 -14.52 14.49
CA ILE A 7 -15.00 -15.73 13.69
C ILE A 7 -15.48 -16.92 14.49
N LYS A 8 -16.28 -17.78 13.89
CA LYS A 8 -16.77 -19.01 14.49
C LYS A 8 -16.26 -20.22 13.73
N GLN A 9 -15.76 -21.19 14.48
CA GLN A 9 -15.25 -22.47 14.01
C GLN A 9 -14.15 -22.32 12.93
N LEU A 10 -13.19 -21.42 13.15
CA LEU A 10 -11.98 -21.36 12.31
C LEU A 10 -11.22 -22.67 12.46
N TYR A 11 -10.94 -23.34 11.35
CA TYR A 11 -10.36 -24.69 11.29
C TYR A 11 -11.16 -25.73 12.11
N GLY A 12 -12.48 -25.53 12.20
CA GLY A 12 -13.37 -26.41 12.93
C GLY A 12 -13.33 -26.26 14.48
N HIS A 13 -12.38 -25.49 15.03
CA HIS A 13 -12.09 -25.51 16.47
C HIS A 13 -12.07 -24.15 17.14
N TYR A 14 -11.63 -23.08 16.43
CA TYR A 14 -11.34 -21.78 17.06
C TYR A 14 -12.48 -20.79 16.90
N ASP A 15 -12.86 -20.19 18.02
CA ASP A 15 -13.79 -19.07 18.07
C ASP A 15 -13.07 -17.80 18.50
N TYR A 16 -13.24 -16.72 17.75
CA TYR A 16 -12.66 -15.41 18.05
C TYR A 16 -13.73 -14.33 18.13
N ASP A 17 -13.55 -13.42 19.07
CA ASP A 17 -14.32 -12.18 19.18
C ASP A 17 -13.34 -11.06 19.56
N LEU A 18 -12.94 -10.28 18.56
CA LEU A 18 -11.87 -9.29 18.65
C LEU A 18 -12.47 -7.90 18.48
N GLY A 19 -12.46 -7.10 19.53
CA GLY A 19 -12.81 -5.68 19.50
C GLY A 19 -11.59 -4.82 19.15
N PHE A 20 -11.79 -3.83 18.29
CA PHE A 20 -10.78 -2.84 17.92
C PHE A 20 -11.27 -1.46 18.37
N SER A 21 -10.71 -0.96 19.47
CA SER A 21 -11.04 0.38 19.99
C SER A 21 -10.54 1.46 19.04
N GLU A 22 -11.30 2.48 18.77
CA GLU A 22 -10.92 3.62 17.93
C GLU A 22 -9.81 4.48 18.55
N SER A 23 -9.66 4.43 19.88
CA SER A 23 -8.65 5.21 20.60
C SER A 23 -7.22 4.69 20.46
N HIS A 24 -7.01 3.47 19.95
CA HIS A 24 -5.70 2.84 19.86
C HIS A 24 -5.38 2.45 18.43
N HIS A 25 -4.38 3.11 17.84
CA HIS A 25 -3.94 2.88 16.46
C HIS A 25 -3.16 1.57 16.28
N VAL A 26 -2.66 0.96 17.37
CA VAL A 26 -1.90 -0.29 17.30
C VAL A 26 -2.65 -1.38 18.07
N LYS A 27 -2.81 -2.54 17.42
CA LYS A 27 -3.37 -3.75 18.02
C LYS A 27 -2.37 -4.89 17.93
N VAL A 28 -2.16 -5.59 19.03
CA VAL A 28 -1.23 -6.72 19.11
C VAL A 28 -2.04 -7.99 19.41
N LEU A 29 -1.92 -8.98 18.51
CA LEU A 29 -2.49 -10.31 18.70
C LEU A 29 -1.44 -11.23 19.31
N LEU A 30 -1.64 -11.62 20.55
CA LEU A 30 -0.79 -12.57 21.27
C LEU A 30 -1.45 -13.94 21.33
N GLY A 31 -0.64 -14.98 21.20
CA GLY A 31 -1.12 -16.36 21.31
C GLY A 31 -0.08 -17.37 20.80
N PRO A 32 -0.22 -18.65 21.13
CA PRO A 32 0.68 -19.71 20.67
C PRO A 32 0.71 -19.85 19.15
N ASN A 33 1.73 -20.54 18.62
CA ASN A 33 1.79 -20.88 17.21
C ASN A 33 0.65 -21.87 16.84
N GLY A 34 0.14 -21.77 15.63
CA GLY A 34 -0.98 -22.60 15.17
C GLY A 34 -2.39 -22.06 15.50
N PHE A 35 -2.52 -21.03 16.35
CA PHE A 35 -3.81 -20.44 16.74
C PHE A 35 -4.39 -19.47 15.69
N GLY A 36 -3.99 -19.54 14.44
CA GLY A 36 -4.62 -18.77 13.35
C GLY A 36 -4.39 -17.27 13.35
N LYS A 37 -3.36 -16.73 14.08
CA LYS A 37 -3.08 -15.28 14.12
C LYS A 37 -2.87 -14.69 12.73
N SER A 38 -2.03 -15.29 11.92
CA SER A 38 -1.79 -14.85 10.53
C SER A 38 -3.03 -15.01 9.66
N THR A 39 -3.84 -16.03 9.90
CA THR A 39 -5.11 -16.26 9.20
C THR A 39 -6.12 -15.16 9.52
N ILE A 40 -6.20 -14.69 10.76
CA ILE A 40 -7.04 -13.56 11.15
C ILE A 40 -6.68 -12.30 10.35
N LEU A 41 -5.38 -11.99 10.24
CA LEU A 41 -4.90 -10.86 9.45
C LEU A 41 -5.19 -11.04 7.96
N LYS A 42 -5.00 -12.23 7.42
CA LYS A 42 -5.33 -12.58 6.03
C LYS A 42 -6.83 -12.46 5.76
N ILE A 43 -7.70 -12.87 6.68
CA ILE A 43 -9.16 -12.73 6.59
C ILE A 43 -9.53 -11.25 6.41
N LEU A 44 -9.03 -10.37 7.26
CA LEU A 44 -9.31 -8.94 7.17
C LEU A 44 -8.80 -8.33 5.86
N ASN A 45 -7.55 -8.63 5.50
CA ASN A 45 -6.96 -8.11 4.26
C ASN A 45 -7.72 -8.58 3.02
N ASN A 46 -8.04 -9.87 2.92
CA ASN A 46 -8.73 -10.40 1.75
C ASN A 46 -10.19 -9.93 1.66
N LEU A 47 -10.86 -9.74 2.81
CA LEU A 47 -12.19 -9.15 2.82
C LEU A 47 -12.18 -7.71 2.29
N ILE A 48 -11.30 -6.86 2.82
CA ILE A 48 -11.23 -5.45 2.42
C ILE A 48 -10.82 -5.30 0.95
N LYS A 49 -9.94 -6.19 0.46
CA LYS A 49 -9.55 -6.26 -0.96
C LYS A 49 -10.58 -6.94 -1.86
N CYS A 50 -11.73 -7.33 -1.31
CA CYS A 50 -12.76 -8.09 -2.03
C CYS A 50 -12.26 -9.41 -2.63
N ASN A 51 -11.18 -9.99 -2.11
CA ASN A 51 -10.67 -11.27 -2.55
C ASN A 51 -11.44 -12.41 -1.85
N PHE A 52 -12.69 -12.59 -2.25
CA PHE A 52 -13.59 -13.59 -1.65
C PHE A 52 -13.15 -15.03 -1.89
N TRP A 53 -12.33 -15.26 -2.92
CA TRP A 53 -11.81 -16.59 -3.20
C TRP A 53 -10.95 -17.15 -2.05
N TYR A 54 -10.26 -16.30 -1.30
CA TYR A 54 -9.49 -16.70 -0.13
C TYR A 54 -10.32 -17.46 0.90
N PHE A 55 -11.59 -17.12 1.06
CA PHE A 55 -12.49 -17.79 1.99
C PHE A 55 -12.81 -19.24 1.59
N ASN A 56 -12.56 -19.63 0.33
CA ASN A 56 -12.67 -21.01 -0.09
C ASN A 56 -11.53 -21.89 0.45
N LEU A 57 -10.34 -21.30 0.67
CA LEU A 57 -9.14 -21.99 1.16
C LEU A 57 -9.16 -22.27 2.66
N ILE A 58 -9.98 -21.55 3.42
CA ILE A 58 -10.03 -21.66 4.89
C ILE A 58 -11.34 -22.32 5.32
N GLU A 59 -11.26 -23.13 6.38
CA GLU A 59 -12.42 -23.72 7.03
C GLU A 59 -12.93 -22.78 8.11
N PHE A 60 -14.21 -22.39 8.04
CA PHE A 60 -14.91 -21.62 9.05
C PHE A 60 -16.43 -21.79 8.86
N ARG A 61 -17.19 -21.50 9.90
CA ARG A 61 -18.66 -21.49 9.83
C ARG A 61 -19.21 -20.09 9.57
N TYR A 62 -18.66 -19.09 10.25
CA TYR A 62 -19.20 -17.74 10.24
C TYR A 62 -18.11 -16.70 10.52
N ILE A 63 -18.11 -15.64 9.75
CA ILE A 63 -17.25 -14.47 9.96
C ILE A 63 -18.15 -13.23 9.96
N ARG A 64 -17.98 -12.35 10.96
CA ARG A 64 -18.61 -11.03 11.01
C ARG A 64 -17.54 -9.97 11.21
N VAL A 65 -17.57 -8.94 10.37
CA VAL A 65 -16.71 -7.76 10.50
C VAL A 65 -17.58 -6.54 10.62
N GLU A 66 -17.35 -5.75 11.67
CA GLU A 66 -18.04 -4.50 11.93
C GLU A 66 -17.09 -3.33 11.66
N PHE A 67 -17.62 -2.25 11.09
CA PHE A 67 -16.87 -1.08 10.67
C PHE A 67 -17.36 0.19 11.37
N THR A 68 -16.50 1.21 11.45
CA THR A 68 -16.93 2.55 11.86
C THR A 68 -18.07 3.03 10.97
N GLY A 69 -19.06 3.72 11.58
CA GLY A 69 -20.27 4.14 10.87
C GLY A 69 -21.38 3.09 10.83
N GLY A 70 -21.22 1.96 11.58
CA GLY A 70 -22.29 0.99 11.80
C GLY A 70 -22.44 -0.08 10.73
N GLY A 71 -21.62 -0.04 9.65
CA GLY A 71 -21.64 -1.08 8.62
C GLY A 71 -21.13 -2.43 9.15
N LYS A 72 -21.78 -3.53 8.75
CA LYS A 72 -21.41 -4.88 9.15
C LYS A 72 -21.44 -5.80 7.95
N ILE A 73 -20.42 -6.65 7.82
CA ILE A 73 -20.39 -7.72 6.81
C ILE A 73 -20.42 -9.06 7.51
N HIS A 74 -21.31 -9.91 7.08
CA HIS A 74 -21.41 -11.29 7.52
C HIS A 74 -21.06 -12.22 6.37
N ILE A 75 -20.25 -13.23 6.63
CA ILE A 75 -19.86 -14.27 5.68
C ILE A 75 -20.21 -15.61 6.30
N MET A 76 -21.09 -16.35 5.66
CA MET A 76 -21.39 -17.75 6.01
C MET A 76 -20.97 -18.66 4.85
N LYS A 77 -20.33 -19.77 5.17
CA LYS A 77 -19.87 -20.75 4.22
C LYS A 77 -20.66 -22.04 4.39
N ASN A 78 -21.40 -22.42 3.36
CA ASN A 78 -22.02 -23.73 3.27
C ASN A 78 -21.21 -24.59 2.30
N GLN A 79 -20.57 -25.64 2.78
CA GLN A 79 -19.86 -26.57 1.92
C GLN A 79 -20.88 -27.45 1.18
N ILE A 80 -20.85 -27.39 -0.15
CA ILE A 80 -21.45 -28.44 -0.95
C ILE A 80 -20.33 -29.47 -1.20
N VAL A 81 -20.38 -30.57 -0.47
CA VAL A 81 -19.44 -31.67 -0.67
C VAL A 81 -19.93 -32.50 -1.86
N GLU A 82 -19.65 -32.03 -3.06
CA GLU A 82 -19.54 -32.94 -4.20
C GLU A 82 -18.04 -33.04 -4.54
N SER A 83 -17.43 -34.11 -4.11
CA SER A 83 -16.09 -34.48 -4.52
C SER A 83 -16.09 -34.87 -5.98
N VAL A 84 -15.98 -33.92 -6.87
CA VAL A 84 -15.64 -34.21 -8.26
C VAL A 84 -14.17 -34.61 -8.28
N LYS A 85 -13.92 -35.88 -8.45
CA LYS A 85 -12.59 -36.40 -8.74
C LYS A 85 -12.20 -35.93 -10.15
N ASP A 86 -11.49 -34.83 -10.24
CA ASP A 86 -10.87 -34.43 -11.50
C ASP A 86 -9.50 -35.13 -11.66
N LEU A 87 -9.09 -35.29 -12.92
CA LEU A 87 -8.01 -36.15 -13.44
C LEU A 87 -6.62 -35.98 -12.79
N ASN A 88 -6.45 -35.10 -11.80
CA ASN A 88 -5.19 -34.84 -11.12
C ASN A 88 -5.26 -34.86 -9.57
N THR A 89 -6.10 -35.73 -9.00
CA THR A 89 -6.09 -36.11 -7.56
C THR A 89 -6.25 -34.97 -6.53
N ARG A 90 -6.85 -33.85 -6.87
CA ARG A 90 -7.16 -32.80 -5.90
C ARG A 90 -8.66 -32.75 -5.62
N ASN A 91 -9.03 -32.80 -4.34
CA ASN A 91 -10.41 -32.58 -3.90
C ASN A 91 -10.78 -31.14 -4.17
N ILE A 92 -11.58 -30.88 -5.20
CA ILE A 92 -12.08 -29.55 -5.52
C ILE A 92 -13.36 -29.37 -4.71
N SER A 93 -13.32 -28.48 -3.74
CA SER A 93 -14.50 -28.13 -2.95
C SER A 93 -15.24 -26.97 -3.61
N GLU A 94 -16.52 -27.16 -3.89
CA GLU A 94 -17.42 -26.07 -4.21
C GLU A 94 -18.04 -25.56 -2.92
N SER A 95 -18.07 -24.25 -2.75
CA SER A 95 -18.64 -23.64 -1.56
C SER A 95 -19.62 -22.55 -1.97
N ILE A 96 -20.80 -22.57 -1.35
CA ILE A 96 -21.75 -21.47 -1.45
C ILE A 96 -21.46 -20.49 -0.32
N PHE A 97 -21.23 -19.24 -0.69
CA PHE A 97 -21.06 -18.16 0.25
C PHE A 97 -22.32 -17.31 0.31
N HIS A 98 -22.77 -17.07 1.52
CA HIS A 98 -23.79 -16.07 1.82
C HIS A 98 -23.10 -14.87 2.45
N LEU A 99 -23.07 -13.76 1.72
CA LEU A 99 -22.61 -12.49 2.22
C LEU A 99 -23.79 -11.57 2.49
N SER A 100 -23.81 -10.97 3.66
CA SER A 100 -24.79 -9.95 4.00
C SER A 100 -24.07 -8.67 4.39
N LEU A 101 -24.43 -7.56 3.76
CA LEU A 101 -24.00 -6.22 4.14
C LEU A 101 -25.15 -5.51 4.86
N PHE A 102 -24.90 -5.10 6.09
CA PHE A 102 -25.79 -4.25 6.86
C PHE A 102 -25.24 -2.83 6.87
N ASN A 103 -26.00 -1.92 6.27
CA ASN A 103 -25.64 -0.49 6.23
C ASN A 103 -26.60 0.30 7.15
N GLY A 104 -26.36 0.22 8.47
CA GLY A 104 -27.25 0.76 9.49
C GLY A 104 -28.27 -0.27 10.00
N GLU A 105 -29.30 0.19 10.71
CA GLU A 105 -30.23 -0.71 11.41
C GLU A 105 -31.31 -1.36 10.53
N LYS A 106 -31.50 -0.91 9.28
CA LYS A 106 -32.66 -1.29 8.47
C LYS A 106 -32.38 -1.86 7.09
N ASP A 107 -31.20 -1.67 6.51
CA ASP A 107 -30.92 -2.11 5.15
C ASP A 107 -29.96 -3.29 5.16
N GLU A 108 -30.50 -4.49 4.91
CA GLU A 108 -29.71 -5.71 4.71
C GLU A 108 -29.64 -6.03 3.22
N LEU A 109 -28.44 -5.88 2.66
CA LEU A 109 -28.13 -6.36 1.31
C LEU A 109 -27.61 -7.78 1.41
N GLN A 110 -28.36 -8.71 0.89
CA GLN A 110 -27.96 -10.13 0.83
C GLN A 110 -27.43 -10.46 -0.55
N CYS A 111 -26.25 -11.06 -0.58
CA CYS A 111 -25.59 -11.51 -1.77
C CYS A 111 -25.23 -12.99 -1.59
N GLN A 112 -25.68 -13.83 -2.51
CA GLN A 112 -25.32 -15.24 -2.54
C GLN A 112 -24.53 -15.53 -3.80
N PHE A 113 -23.36 -16.15 -3.68
CA PHE A 113 -22.60 -16.56 -4.84
C PHE A 113 -21.89 -17.89 -4.61
N LEU A 114 -21.76 -18.63 -5.71
CA LEU A 114 -21.04 -19.89 -5.76
C LEU A 114 -19.60 -19.63 -6.17
N LEU A 115 -18.66 -19.93 -5.28
CA LEU A 115 -17.24 -19.94 -5.60
C LEU A 115 -16.82 -21.37 -5.98
N SER A 116 -16.72 -21.61 -7.27
CA SER A 116 -16.19 -22.85 -7.81
C SER A 116 -14.70 -22.70 -8.09
N THR A 117 -13.88 -23.52 -7.46
CA THR A 117 -12.44 -23.60 -7.76
C THR A 117 -12.22 -23.87 -9.26
N ASN A 118 -13.07 -24.70 -9.88
CA ASN A 118 -13.02 -24.97 -11.32
C ASN A 118 -13.22 -23.72 -12.19
N TYR A 119 -14.13 -22.83 -11.79
CA TYR A 119 -14.39 -21.60 -12.52
C TYR A 119 -13.16 -20.71 -12.53
N ILE A 120 -12.56 -20.50 -11.37
CA ILE A 120 -11.36 -19.66 -11.20
C ILE A 120 -10.18 -20.25 -11.97
N LEU A 121 -9.94 -21.56 -11.85
CA LEU A 121 -8.89 -22.26 -12.59
C LEU A 121 -9.09 -22.15 -14.11
N ARG A 122 -10.33 -22.20 -14.62
CA ARG A 122 -10.64 -21.98 -16.04
C ARG A 122 -10.34 -20.56 -16.48
N LYS A 123 -10.65 -19.55 -15.63
CA LYS A 123 -10.37 -18.14 -15.92
C LYS A 123 -8.87 -17.86 -15.97
N ILE A 124 -8.11 -18.39 -15.02
CA ILE A 124 -6.64 -18.30 -15.00
C ILE A 124 -6.04 -18.99 -16.24
N ARG A 125 -6.56 -20.14 -16.65
CA ARG A 125 -6.11 -20.85 -17.87
C ARG A 125 -6.40 -20.08 -19.15
N ARG A 126 -7.42 -19.23 -19.19
CA ARG A 126 -7.77 -18.41 -20.36
C ARG A 126 -6.97 -17.10 -20.44
N SER A 127 -6.45 -16.59 -19.32
CA SER A 127 -5.52 -15.48 -19.35
C SER A 127 -4.19 -15.99 -19.94
N SER A 128 -3.60 -15.23 -20.85
CA SER A 128 -2.45 -15.62 -21.69
C SER A 128 -1.19 -16.11 -20.97
N MET A 129 -1.16 -16.05 -19.65
CA MET A 129 -0.08 -16.53 -18.78
C MET A 129 -0.15 -18.02 -18.42
N GLY A 130 -1.23 -18.75 -18.74
CA GLY A 130 -1.62 -19.87 -17.87
C GLY A 130 -1.31 -21.27 -18.33
N TYR A 131 -1.18 -21.56 -19.60
CA TYR A 131 -1.37 -22.95 -20.05
C TYR A 131 -0.24 -23.95 -19.68
N ARG A 132 1.00 -23.48 -19.49
CA ARG A 132 2.13 -24.37 -19.14
C ARG A 132 2.50 -24.39 -17.67
N SER A 133 2.18 -23.33 -16.92
CA SER A 133 2.61 -23.16 -15.53
C SER A 133 1.72 -23.89 -14.51
N MET A 134 0.43 -24.07 -14.79
CA MET A 134 -0.51 -24.58 -13.79
C MET A 134 -0.37 -26.07 -13.45
N ASN A 135 0.20 -26.88 -14.31
CA ASN A 135 0.41 -28.32 -14.03
C ASN A 135 1.53 -28.56 -13.00
N THR A 136 2.33 -27.53 -12.70
CA THR A 136 3.44 -27.60 -11.75
C THR A 136 3.24 -26.71 -10.51
N MET A 137 2.19 -25.87 -10.49
CA MET A 137 1.90 -25.00 -9.34
C MET A 137 1.47 -25.80 -8.11
N ARG A 138 2.12 -25.56 -6.98
CA ARG A 138 1.72 -26.04 -5.65
C ARG A 138 0.58 -25.15 -5.11
N ASP A 139 -0.19 -25.64 -4.12
CA ASP A 139 -1.34 -24.90 -3.57
C ASP A 139 -0.97 -23.52 -3.01
N ILE A 140 0.24 -23.37 -2.46
CA ILE A 140 0.79 -22.09 -1.99
C ILE A 140 0.98 -21.11 -3.14
N ASP A 141 1.40 -21.58 -4.31
CA ASP A 141 1.64 -20.73 -5.49
C ASP A 141 0.33 -20.16 -6.05
N ILE A 142 -0.76 -20.91 -5.93
CA ILE A 142 -2.09 -20.48 -6.38
C ILE A 142 -2.63 -19.35 -5.50
N GLU A 143 -2.47 -19.46 -4.18
CA GLU A 143 -2.87 -18.40 -3.24
C GLU A 143 -2.11 -17.09 -3.52
N ASP A 144 -0.78 -17.19 -3.70
CA ASP A 144 0.06 -16.05 -4.01
C ASP A 144 -0.26 -15.42 -5.37
N TYR A 145 -0.54 -16.25 -6.38
CA TYR A 145 -0.95 -15.78 -7.70
C TYR A 145 -2.26 -15.03 -7.64
N LEU A 146 -3.28 -15.58 -6.98
CA LEU A 146 -4.58 -14.97 -6.86
C LEU A 146 -4.54 -13.68 -6.05
N MET A 147 -3.72 -13.62 -4.99
CA MET A 147 -3.54 -12.40 -4.22
C MET A 147 -2.88 -11.27 -5.00
N ARG A 148 -2.06 -11.58 -6.00
CA ARG A 148 -1.28 -10.58 -6.75
C ARG A 148 -1.96 -10.13 -8.03
N TYR A 149 -2.62 -11.04 -8.72
CA TYR A 149 -2.99 -10.84 -10.12
C TYR A 149 -4.49 -10.97 -10.39
N TYR A 150 -5.27 -11.45 -9.42
CA TYR A 150 -6.70 -11.63 -9.63
C TYR A 150 -7.49 -10.50 -9.01
N ASP A 151 -8.04 -9.64 -9.86
CA ASP A 151 -9.01 -8.63 -9.43
C ASP A 151 -10.41 -9.22 -9.52
N PHE A 152 -10.98 -9.55 -8.36
CA PHE A 152 -12.31 -10.10 -8.26
C PHE A 152 -13.40 -9.06 -8.58
N THR A 153 -13.05 -7.78 -8.57
CA THR A 153 -14.01 -6.70 -8.81
C THR A 153 -14.41 -6.57 -10.27
N ASP A 154 -13.58 -7.11 -11.18
CA ASP A 154 -13.81 -7.12 -12.63
C ASP A 154 -14.49 -8.44 -13.09
N ASP A 155 -14.99 -9.27 -12.16
CA ASP A 155 -15.58 -10.54 -12.50
C ASP A 155 -17.05 -10.41 -12.89
N ASP A 156 -17.37 -10.69 -14.17
CA ASP A 156 -18.72 -10.70 -14.71
C ASP A 156 -19.65 -11.75 -14.05
N ALA A 157 -19.07 -12.70 -13.31
CA ALA A 157 -19.84 -13.72 -12.58
C ALA A 157 -20.38 -13.23 -11.23
N LEU A 158 -20.01 -12.03 -10.78
CA LEU A 158 -20.53 -11.49 -9.54
C LEU A 158 -21.96 -10.98 -9.72
N PRO A 159 -22.88 -11.31 -8.80
CA PRO A 159 -24.23 -10.74 -8.79
C PRO A 159 -24.17 -9.21 -8.70
N GLU A 160 -25.16 -8.55 -9.30
CA GLU A 160 -25.23 -7.08 -9.27
C GLU A 160 -25.27 -6.50 -7.84
N THR A 161 -25.91 -7.23 -6.92
CA THR A 161 -25.94 -6.93 -5.48
C THR A 161 -24.55 -6.93 -4.83
N SER A 162 -23.55 -7.60 -5.39
CA SER A 162 -22.18 -7.61 -4.88
C SER A 162 -21.46 -6.29 -5.13
N ARG A 163 -21.89 -5.50 -6.14
CA ARG A 163 -21.27 -4.20 -6.47
C ARG A 163 -21.36 -3.20 -5.32
N GLU A 164 -22.48 -3.15 -4.62
CA GLU A 164 -22.64 -2.25 -3.47
C GLU A 164 -21.73 -2.66 -2.31
N MET A 165 -21.58 -3.97 -2.09
CA MET A 165 -20.66 -4.50 -1.09
C MET A 165 -19.20 -4.18 -1.43
N ILE A 166 -18.82 -4.33 -2.70
CA ILE A 166 -17.49 -3.98 -3.20
C ILE A 166 -17.24 -2.47 -3.02
N LEU A 167 -18.21 -1.62 -3.38
CA LEU A 167 -18.12 -0.18 -3.19
C LEU A 167 -18.02 0.20 -1.71
N PHE A 168 -18.71 -0.52 -0.82
CA PHE A 168 -18.57 -0.33 0.61
C PHE A 168 -17.17 -0.70 1.09
N LEU A 169 -16.64 -1.85 0.70
CA LEU A 169 -15.30 -2.32 1.09
C LEU A 169 -14.16 -1.47 0.51
N LYS A 170 -14.30 -0.98 -0.72
CA LYS A 170 -13.31 -0.09 -1.37
C LYS A 170 -13.10 1.25 -0.64
N LYS A 171 -14.01 1.62 0.28
CA LYS A 171 -13.78 2.79 1.16
C LYS A 171 -12.68 2.56 2.19
N TYR A 172 -12.31 1.30 2.44
CA TYR A 172 -11.31 0.91 3.42
C TYR A 172 -10.05 0.42 2.71
N GLY A 173 -8.89 0.93 3.13
CA GLY A 173 -7.61 0.42 2.67
C GLY A 173 -7.13 -0.73 3.55
N SER A 174 -6.43 -1.71 2.99
CA SER A 174 -5.71 -2.70 3.76
C SER A 174 -4.39 -3.07 3.10
N MET A 175 -3.39 -3.34 3.93
CA MET A 175 -2.11 -3.86 3.49
C MET A 175 -1.68 -4.99 4.42
N TYR A 176 -1.41 -6.15 3.84
CA TYR A 176 -0.88 -7.30 4.56
C TYR A 176 0.62 -7.46 4.27
N VAL A 177 1.43 -7.36 5.30
CA VAL A 177 2.87 -7.60 5.21
C VAL A 177 3.13 -9.05 5.60
N LYS A 178 3.60 -9.87 4.65
CA LYS A 178 3.85 -11.31 4.87
C LYS A 178 4.95 -11.55 5.90
N GLU A 179 4.90 -12.69 6.57
CA GLU A 179 5.93 -13.13 7.52
C GLU A 179 7.27 -13.40 6.83
N GLN A 180 7.25 -14.14 5.71
CA GLN A 180 8.40 -14.31 4.82
C GLN A 180 8.42 -13.18 3.80
N ARG A 181 9.19 -12.14 4.13
CA ARG A 181 9.25 -10.91 3.33
C ARG A 181 10.64 -10.61 2.76
N ILE A 182 11.64 -11.45 3.06
CA ILE A 182 13.01 -11.23 2.59
C ILE A 182 13.16 -11.64 1.14
N GLN A 183 12.59 -12.77 0.76
CA GLN A 183 12.68 -13.32 -0.59
C GLN A 183 11.29 -13.51 -1.19
N TYR A 184 11.19 -13.35 -2.50
CA TYR A 184 10.02 -13.72 -3.28
C TYR A 184 10.45 -14.45 -4.55
N GLU A 185 9.61 -15.37 -4.98
CA GLU A 185 9.76 -16.05 -6.26
C GLU A 185 9.16 -15.16 -7.35
N ASP A 186 9.94 -14.87 -8.37
CA ASP A 186 9.46 -14.20 -9.58
C ASP A 186 9.24 -15.24 -10.67
N ILE A 187 8.21 -15.06 -11.46
CA ILE A 187 7.85 -15.96 -12.54
C ILE A 187 8.10 -15.21 -13.85
N ASP A 188 8.93 -15.77 -14.73
CA ASP A 188 9.18 -15.16 -16.04
C ASP A 188 7.90 -15.21 -16.92
N SER A 189 7.93 -14.47 -18.02
CA SER A 189 6.84 -14.46 -19.01
C SER A 189 6.54 -15.84 -19.64
N TYR A 190 7.38 -16.83 -19.42
CA TYR A 190 7.22 -18.22 -19.86
C TYR A 190 6.75 -19.15 -18.74
N GLY A 191 6.46 -18.62 -17.53
CA GLY A 191 5.98 -19.42 -16.40
C GLY A 191 7.05 -20.28 -15.74
N ARG A 192 8.34 -19.97 -15.94
CA ARG A 192 9.45 -20.65 -15.25
C ARG A 192 9.75 -19.90 -13.97
N HIS A 193 9.95 -20.63 -12.88
CA HIS A 193 10.43 -20.05 -11.63
C HIS A 193 11.80 -19.40 -11.88
N LEU A 194 11.82 -18.09 -11.80
CA LEU A 194 13.05 -17.34 -11.81
C LEU A 194 13.60 -17.24 -10.38
N ILE A 195 14.87 -17.09 -10.35
CA ILE A 195 15.76 -16.84 -9.23
C ILE A 195 15.04 -16.15 -8.08
N ASN A 196 15.20 -16.66 -6.87
CA ASN A 196 14.78 -15.99 -5.63
C ASN A 196 15.29 -14.56 -5.65
N LYS A 197 14.37 -13.61 -5.81
CA LYS A 197 14.65 -12.18 -5.69
C LYS A 197 14.47 -11.73 -4.25
N TYR A 198 15.22 -10.73 -3.86
CA TYR A 198 15.09 -10.15 -2.51
C TYR A 198 14.14 -8.95 -2.55
N ASN A 199 13.20 -8.95 -1.64
CA ASN A 199 12.24 -7.83 -1.53
C ASN A 199 12.92 -6.50 -1.19
N VAL A 200 14.06 -6.52 -0.50
CA VAL A 200 14.81 -5.31 -0.18
C VAL A 200 15.37 -4.62 -1.43
N ASP A 201 15.80 -5.40 -2.44
CA ASP A 201 16.25 -4.85 -3.72
C ASP A 201 15.06 -4.24 -4.49
N LYS A 202 13.91 -4.93 -4.48
CA LYS A 202 12.68 -4.38 -5.07
C LYS A 202 12.19 -3.10 -4.37
N ILE A 203 12.40 -2.98 -3.07
CA ILE A 203 12.05 -1.76 -2.32
C ILE A 203 12.90 -0.57 -2.79
N ALA A 204 14.17 -0.78 -3.15
CA ALA A 204 14.97 0.29 -3.72
C ALA A 204 14.37 0.79 -5.04
N GLU A 205 13.97 -0.15 -5.92
CA GLU A 205 13.27 0.15 -7.18
C GLU A 205 11.91 0.84 -6.93
N ASP A 206 11.09 0.30 -6.03
CA ASP A 206 9.78 0.87 -5.65
C ASP A 206 9.93 2.29 -5.05
N LEU A 207 10.99 2.56 -4.29
CA LEU A 207 11.25 3.88 -3.73
C LEU A 207 11.64 4.87 -4.83
N ASP A 208 12.45 4.45 -5.78
CA ASP A 208 12.80 5.24 -6.95
C ASP A 208 11.52 5.61 -7.74
N GLU A 209 10.65 4.64 -8.03
CA GLU A 209 9.36 4.90 -8.69
C GLU A 209 8.50 5.92 -7.92
N VAL A 210 8.46 5.83 -6.59
CA VAL A 210 7.74 6.81 -5.75
C VAL A 210 8.34 8.21 -5.90
N ILE A 211 9.65 8.33 -5.90
CA ILE A 211 10.33 9.61 -6.07
C ILE A 211 10.05 10.19 -7.45
N VAL A 212 10.21 9.41 -8.51
CA VAL A 212 9.95 9.81 -9.90
C VAL A 212 8.50 10.27 -10.09
N SER A 213 7.53 9.52 -9.59
CA SER A 213 6.11 9.89 -9.69
C SER A 213 5.78 11.22 -8.99
N HIS A 214 6.46 11.51 -7.88
CA HIS A 214 6.31 12.79 -7.18
C HIS A 214 7.02 13.93 -7.93
N GLN A 215 8.13 13.66 -8.61
CA GLN A 215 8.79 14.65 -9.47
C GLN A 215 7.90 15.04 -10.67
N GLU A 216 7.22 14.09 -11.28
CA GLU A 216 6.23 14.35 -12.33
C GLU A 216 5.05 15.18 -11.80
N TYR A 217 4.52 14.82 -10.63
CA TYR A 217 3.46 15.60 -9.96
C TYR A 217 3.93 17.03 -9.67
N PHE A 218 5.12 17.20 -9.12
CA PHE A 218 5.74 18.52 -8.87
C PHE A 218 5.84 19.34 -10.16
N GLY A 219 6.36 18.76 -11.24
CA GLY A 219 6.43 19.42 -12.55
C GLY A 219 5.06 19.93 -13.01
N SER A 220 4.02 19.12 -12.84
CA SER A 220 2.65 19.52 -13.19
C SER A 220 2.10 20.67 -12.34
N GLN A 221 2.41 20.70 -11.03
CA GLN A 221 2.04 21.81 -10.15
C GLN A 221 2.81 23.09 -10.48
N CYS A 222 4.12 23.00 -10.75
CA CYS A 222 4.92 24.12 -11.21
C CYS A 222 4.32 24.74 -12.48
N GLN A 223 3.99 23.92 -13.48
CA GLN A 223 3.38 24.39 -14.73
C GLN A 223 2.05 25.11 -14.50
N LYS A 224 1.20 24.63 -13.58
CA LYS A 224 -0.06 25.30 -13.22
C LYS A 224 0.20 26.67 -12.58
N ILE A 225 1.14 26.75 -11.65
CA ILE A 225 1.50 27.98 -10.96
C ILE A 225 2.07 28.98 -11.99
N ASP A 226 3.02 28.57 -12.82
CA ASP A 226 3.68 29.42 -13.80
C ASP A 226 2.72 29.94 -14.87
N SER A 227 1.84 29.09 -15.37
CA SER A 227 0.83 29.49 -16.38
C SER A 227 -0.13 30.57 -15.86
N GLY A 228 -0.42 30.56 -14.55
CA GLY A 228 -1.27 31.55 -13.91
C GLY A 228 -0.58 32.85 -13.47
N PHE A 229 0.75 32.92 -13.49
CA PHE A 229 1.52 34.01 -12.90
C PHE A 229 1.13 35.38 -13.45
N VAL A 230 1.14 35.55 -14.77
CA VAL A 230 0.81 36.83 -15.41
C VAL A 230 -0.62 37.27 -15.11
N GLY A 231 -1.58 36.35 -15.13
CA GLY A 231 -2.98 36.64 -14.80
C GLY A 231 -3.16 37.12 -13.36
N ARG A 232 -2.46 36.47 -12.40
CA ARG A 232 -2.46 36.91 -10.99
C ARG A 232 -1.82 38.28 -10.81
N LEU A 233 -0.70 38.51 -11.47
CA LEU A 233 0.01 39.78 -11.42
C LEU A 233 -0.88 40.93 -11.94
N LEU A 234 -1.49 40.76 -13.10
CA LEU A 234 -2.36 41.78 -13.70
C LEU A 234 -3.68 41.99 -12.92
N SER A 235 -4.14 40.99 -12.20
CA SER A 235 -5.36 41.11 -11.39
C SER A 235 -5.20 42.01 -10.17
N GLY A 236 -3.95 42.25 -9.73
CA GLY A 236 -3.62 43.06 -8.53
C GLY A 236 -4.17 42.53 -7.22
N LYS A 237 -4.61 41.24 -7.18
CA LYS A 237 -5.27 40.62 -6.01
C LYS A 237 -4.29 39.95 -5.05
N GLY A 238 -2.98 39.97 -5.32
CA GLY A 238 -1.95 39.38 -4.46
C GLY A 238 -1.72 40.19 -3.17
N LYS A 239 -1.27 39.52 -2.10
CA LYS A 239 -0.78 40.19 -0.92
C LYS A 239 0.56 40.83 -1.26
N VAL A 240 0.76 42.08 -0.85
CA VAL A 240 2.03 42.80 -0.99
C VAL A 240 2.73 42.74 0.35
N TYR A 241 3.99 42.28 0.37
CA TYR A 241 4.79 42.13 1.57
C TYR A 241 5.73 43.33 1.79
N SER A 242 5.87 43.75 3.05
CA SER A 242 6.95 44.62 3.43
C SER A 242 8.31 43.94 3.24
N LYS A 243 9.39 44.73 3.28
CA LYS A 243 10.75 44.18 3.19
C LYS A 243 10.99 43.07 4.23
N GLU A 244 10.59 43.34 5.48
CA GLU A 244 10.78 42.42 6.60
C GLU A 244 9.98 41.11 6.39
N GLU A 245 8.72 41.21 5.93
CA GLU A 245 7.89 40.03 5.63
C GLU A 245 8.48 39.24 4.45
N TYR A 246 8.98 39.90 3.42
CA TYR A 246 9.61 39.30 2.27
C TYR A 246 10.88 38.52 2.66
N ASP A 247 11.76 39.17 3.45
CA ASP A 247 13.01 38.56 3.94
C ASP A 247 12.74 37.33 4.80
N VAL A 248 11.71 37.36 5.65
CA VAL A 248 11.25 36.14 6.42
C VAL A 248 10.85 35.02 5.51
N LYS A 249 10.05 35.28 4.47
CA LYS A 249 9.61 34.26 3.51
C LYS A 249 10.75 33.69 2.66
N CYS A 250 11.71 34.54 2.27
CA CYS A 250 12.93 34.09 1.59
C CYS A 250 13.76 33.17 2.48
N ASN A 251 13.93 33.49 3.74
CA ASN A 251 14.64 32.64 4.69
C ASN A 251 13.91 31.30 4.92
N GLU A 252 12.58 31.32 4.98
CA GLU A 252 11.75 30.11 5.05
C GLU A 252 11.95 29.22 3.83
N LEU A 253 11.85 29.79 2.61
CA LEU A 253 12.07 29.08 1.36
C LEU A 253 13.46 28.45 1.28
N GLU A 254 14.51 29.24 1.62
CA GLU A 254 15.89 28.73 1.65
C GLU A 254 16.06 27.57 2.64
N ALA A 255 15.46 27.66 3.82
CA ALA A 255 15.50 26.58 4.80
C ALA A 255 14.84 25.29 4.26
N ILE A 256 13.68 25.42 3.62
CA ILE A 256 12.98 24.28 2.99
C ILE A 256 13.83 23.68 1.86
N LEU A 257 14.37 24.51 0.98
CA LEU A 257 15.21 24.05 -0.15
C LEU A 257 16.47 23.31 0.32
N LYS A 258 17.13 23.77 1.37
CA LYS A 258 18.28 23.08 1.99
C LYS A 258 17.89 21.70 2.52
N LEU A 259 16.70 21.56 3.14
CA LEU A 259 16.18 20.27 3.61
C LEU A 259 15.87 19.33 2.43
N TYR A 260 15.28 19.87 1.38
CA TYR A 260 14.93 19.11 0.18
C TYR A 260 16.16 18.68 -0.63
N HIS A 261 17.18 19.53 -0.72
CA HIS A 261 18.46 19.23 -1.37
C HIS A 261 19.14 17.99 -0.76
N HIS A 262 19.03 17.81 0.56
CA HIS A 262 19.57 16.62 1.23
C HIS A 262 19.04 15.30 0.66
N TYR A 263 17.81 15.28 0.16
CA TYR A 263 17.18 14.11 -0.49
C TYR A 263 17.17 14.22 -2.01
N GLY A 264 17.84 15.20 -2.61
CA GLY A 264 17.85 15.42 -4.06
C GLY A 264 16.50 15.87 -4.64
N LEU A 265 15.59 16.37 -3.82
CA LEU A 265 14.29 16.89 -4.24
C LEU A 265 14.33 18.32 -4.77
N ALA A 266 15.41 19.04 -4.51
CA ALA A 266 15.63 20.39 -5.00
C ALA A 266 17.11 20.56 -5.37
N ASN A 267 17.36 21.41 -6.36
CA ASN A 267 18.70 21.88 -6.68
C ASN A 267 19.08 23.03 -5.76
N ASP A 268 20.37 23.36 -5.67
CA ASP A 268 20.83 24.57 -4.97
C ASP A 268 20.27 25.80 -5.67
N LEU A 269 19.19 26.31 -5.16
CA LEU A 269 18.60 27.57 -5.59
C LEU A 269 19.15 28.70 -4.70
N HIS A 270 19.97 29.56 -5.27
CA HIS A 270 20.30 30.83 -4.65
C HIS A 270 19.25 31.85 -5.09
N LEU A 271 18.52 32.39 -4.13
CA LEU A 271 17.60 33.49 -4.37
C LEU A 271 18.39 34.79 -4.42
N ASP A 272 18.78 35.22 -5.61
CA ASP A 272 19.52 36.47 -5.82
C ASP A 272 18.64 37.73 -5.86
N TYR A 273 17.37 37.62 -5.46
CA TYR A 273 16.44 38.74 -5.56
C TYR A 273 16.47 39.56 -4.28
N ARG A 274 17.12 40.77 -4.40
CA ARG A 274 17.01 41.76 -3.35
C ARG A 274 15.66 42.48 -3.42
N TYR A 275 15.08 42.73 -2.25
CA TYR A 275 13.82 43.48 -2.17
C TYR A 275 14.01 44.89 -2.74
N ASP A 276 13.07 45.29 -3.60
CA ASP A 276 12.99 46.65 -4.19
C ASP A 276 11.52 47.08 -4.14
N GLU A 277 11.21 48.17 -3.47
CA GLU A 277 9.86 48.72 -3.31
C GLU A 277 9.17 48.95 -4.66
N LYS A 278 9.92 49.28 -5.70
CA LYS A 278 9.37 49.44 -7.06
C LYS A 278 8.73 48.15 -7.59
N TYR A 279 9.19 47.00 -7.13
CA TYR A 279 8.76 45.66 -7.60
C TYR A 279 8.10 44.81 -6.51
N GLU A 280 7.69 45.45 -5.38
CA GLU A 280 7.15 44.74 -4.22
C GLU A 280 6.02 43.76 -4.56
N ALA A 281 5.06 44.14 -5.43
CA ALA A 281 3.95 43.29 -5.84
C ALA A 281 4.43 42.05 -6.63
N ILE A 282 5.42 42.23 -7.50
CA ILE A 282 6.00 41.13 -8.30
C ILE A 282 6.78 40.20 -7.38
N LEU A 283 7.63 40.76 -6.52
CA LEU A 283 8.44 39.97 -5.58
C LEU A 283 7.58 39.20 -4.60
N SER A 284 6.50 39.81 -4.10
CA SER A 284 5.57 39.18 -3.18
C SER A 284 4.84 37.99 -3.85
N LEU A 285 4.38 38.15 -5.09
CA LEU A 285 3.75 37.08 -5.84
C LEU A 285 4.75 35.97 -6.16
N TYR A 286 5.98 36.33 -6.53
CA TYR A 286 7.04 35.37 -6.84
C TYR A 286 7.39 34.48 -5.66
N ILE A 287 7.58 35.07 -4.45
CA ILE A 287 7.92 34.28 -3.27
C ILE A 287 6.78 33.35 -2.84
N ASP A 288 5.52 33.81 -2.95
CA ASP A 288 4.36 32.96 -2.66
C ASP A 288 4.25 31.79 -3.68
N ASP A 289 4.51 32.05 -4.94
CA ASP A 289 4.53 31.00 -5.97
C ASP A 289 5.64 29.99 -5.71
N MET A 290 6.83 30.43 -5.31
CA MET A 290 7.95 29.55 -4.97
C MET A 290 7.64 28.69 -3.74
N LEU A 291 7.05 29.27 -2.69
CA LEU A 291 6.59 28.51 -1.52
C LEU A 291 5.49 27.52 -1.90
N GLY A 292 4.53 27.92 -2.75
CA GLY A 292 3.51 27.02 -3.26
C GLY A 292 4.07 25.85 -4.10
N LYS A 293 5.14 26.07 -4.85
CA LYS A 293 5.83 25.00 -5.59
C LYS A 293 6.48 24.00 -4.65
N VAL A 294 7.26 24.45 -3.68
CA VAL A 294 7.97 23.54 -2.75
C VAL A 294 7.02 22.78 -1.84
N ASP A 295 5.84 23.31 -1.54
CA ASP A 295 4.79 22.62 -0.78
C ASP A 295 4.35 21.29 -1.44
N ALA A 296 4.43 21.20 -2.77
CA ALA A 296 4.11 19.99 -3.50
C ALA A 296 5.00 18.78 -3.13
N TYR A 297 6.20 19.01 -2.60
CA TYR A 297 7.08 17.95 -2.11
C TYR A 297 6.93 17.66 -0.62
N GLN A 298 6.16 18.41 0.13
CA GLN A 298 6.08 18.30 1.59
C GLN A 298 5.69 16.87 2.03
N GLY A 299 4.71 16.27 1.39
CA GLY A 299 4.26 14.91 1.72
C GLY A 299 5.34 13.85 1.48
N LEU A 300 6.08 13.93 0.37
CA LEU A 300 7.19 13.04 0.09
C LEU A 300 8.35 13.27 1.06
N PHE A 301 8.73 14.52 1.29
CA PHE A 301 9.80 14.88 2.22
C PHE A 301 9.54 14.34 3.63
N LEU A 302 8.32 14.48 4.16
CA LEU A 302 7.97 13.96 5.49
C LEU A 302 8.15 12.44 5.58
N ARG A 303 7.78 11.70 4.53
CA ARG A 303 7.97 10.25 4.47
C ARG A 303 9.45 9.87 4.38
N LEU A 304 10.21 10.51 3.48
CA LEU A 304 11.65 10.27 3.32
C LEU A 304 12.43 10.59 4.60
N SER A 305 12.15 11.74 5.21
CA SER A 305 12.81 12.15 6.46
C SER A 305 12.48 11.25 7.63
N SER A 306 11.24 10.74 7.71
CA SER A 306 10.83 9.76 8.73
C SER A 306 11.53 8.42 8.50
N PHE A 307 11.67 7.99 7.26
CA PHE A 307 12.37 6.76 6.89
C PHE A 307 13.87 6.86 7.22
N ASP A 308 14.51 7.94 6.83
CA ASP A 308 15.92 8.21 7.10
C ASP A 308 16.22 8.28 8.62
N LYS A 309 15.39 9.02 9.38
CA LYS A 309 15.49 9.07 10.84
C LYS A 309 15.37 7.70 11.47
N PHE A 310 14.44 6.88 10.99
CA PHE A 310 14.28 5.52 11.47
C PHE A 310 15.52 4.69 11.20
N LEU A 311 16.02 4.67 9.95
CA LEU A 311 17.20 3.90 9.57
C LEU A 311 18.42 4.32 10.40
N LYS A 312 18.63 5.61 10.63
CA LYS A 312 19.71 6.15 11.46
C LYS A 312 19.54 5.84 12.95
N SER A 313 18.30 5.70 13.43
CA SER A 313 18.02 5.36 14.84
C SER A 313 18.35 3.91 15.18
N LYS A 314 18.54 3.05 14.18
CA LYS A 314 18.94 1.66 14.37
C LYS A 314 20.44 1.53 14.19
N ASP A 315 21.06 0.90 15.16
CA ASP A 315 22.48 0.57 15.06
C ASP A 315 22.65 -0.57 14.05
N LEU A 316 22.87 -0.18 12.79
CA LEU A 316 23.06 -1.09 11.66
C LEU A 316 24.52 -1.57 11.58
N SER A 317 25.16 -1.78 12.70
CA SER A 317 26.46 -2.41 12.87
C SER A 317 27.43 -2.13 11.70
N TYR A 318 28.08 -0.95 11.73
CA TYR A 318 29.11 -0.56 10.74
C TYR A 318 28.61 -0.30 9.32
N LYS A 319 27.32 -0.09 9.12
CA LYS A 319 26.72 0.18 7.80
C LYS A 319 25.84 1.43 7.87
N ASN A 320 25.84 2.18 6.79
CA ASN A 320 24.95 3.32 6.60
C ASN A 320 24.04 3.08 5.40
N ILE A 321 22.75 3.23 5.62
CA ILE A 321 21.77 3.20 4.54
C ILE A 321 21.48 4.65 4.14
N LYS A 322 21.58 4.94 2.86
CA LYS A 322 21.34 6.26 2.28
C LYS A 322 20.14 6.20 1.33
N ILE A 323 19.31 7.20 1.42
CA ILE A 323 18.25 7.45 0.46
C ILE A 323 18.85 8.34 -0.63
N ASN A 324 18.68 7.93 -1.88
CA ASN A 324 19.18 8.63 -3.06
C ASN A 324 18.07 8.69 -4.11
N THR A 325 17.90 9.85 -4.74
CA THR A 325 16.91 10.04 -5.81
C THR A 325 17.31 9.40 -7.13
N GLU A 326 18.58 9.01 -7.32
CA GLU A 326 19.04 8.33 -8.54
C GLU A 326 18.93 6.81 -8.45
N HIS A 327 18.97 6.26 -7.23
CA HIS A 327 19.06 4.80 -7.00
C HIS A 327 18.12 4.32 -5.88
N GLY A 328 17.18 5.15 -5.46
CA GLY A 328 16.26 4.84 -4.38
C GLY A 328 16.95 4.63 -3.03
N LEU A 329 17.40 3.42 -2.75
CA LEU A 329 18.02 3.04 -1.48
C LEU A 329 19.39 2.39 -1.73
N THR A 330 20.42 2.87 -1.03
CA THR A 330 21.78 2.31 -1.12
C THR A 330 22.34 2.05 0.28
N ALA A 331 23.20 1.03 0.41
CA ALA A 331 23.92 0.73 1.64
C ALA A 331 25.45 0.88 1.41
N VAL A 332 26.13 1.45 2.38
CA VAL A 332 27.58 1.62 2.37
C VAL A 332 28.20 1.15 3.70
N ASP A 333 29.41 0.63 3.66
CA ASP A 333 30.20 0.31 4.85
C ASP A 333 30.82 1.59 5.46
N VAL A 334 31.55 1.41 6.57
CA VAL A 334 32.27 2.50 7.25
C VAL A 334 33.36 3.14 6.38
N ASN A 335 33.85 2.43 5.37
CA ASN A 335 34.87 2.90 4.43
C ASN A 335 34.26 3.57 3.19
N GLY A 336 32.92 3.60 3.09
CA GLY A 336 32.20 4.16 1.96
C GLY A 336 32.00 3.19 0.78
N ASN A 337 32.37 1.91 0.90
CA ASN A 337 32.15 0.92 -0.15
C ASN A 337 30.68 0.52 -0.22
N SER A 338 30.16 0.39 -1.43
CA SER A 338 28.78 -0.04 -1.65
C SER A 338 28.57 -1.50 -1.21
N ILE A 339 27.49 -1.72 -0.49
CA ILE A 339 27.00 -3.05 -0.08
C ILE A 339 25.68 -3.30 -0.78
N ALA A 340 25.57 -4.45 -1.46
CA ALA A 340 24.28 -4.86 -2.02
C ALA A 340 23.24 -5.09 -0.90
N LEU A 341 22.02 -4.55 -1.03
CA LEU A 341 21.01 -4.57 0.03
C LEU A 341 20.67 -6.00 0.48
N HIS A 342 20.65 -6.97 -0.41
CA HIS A 342 20.40 -8.38 -0.07
C HIS A 342 21.53 -9.03 0.77
N LYS A 343 22.71 -8.39 0.90
CA LYS A 343 23.79 -8.83 1.80
C LYS A 343 23.67 -8.27 3.22
N LEU A 344 22.68 -7.44 3.46
CA LEU A 344 22.32 -7.03 4.83
C LEU A 344 21.80 -8.25 5.61
N SER A 345 21.91 -8.22 6.94
CA SER A 345 21.34 -9.26 7.78
C SER A 345 19.82 -9.37 7.61
N SER A 346 19.25 -10.53 7.87
CA SER A 346 17.81 -10.74 7.75
C SER A 346 16.99 -9.78 8.63
N GLY A 347 17.51 -9.42 9.79
CA GLY A 347 16.90 -8.44 10.68
C GLY A 347 16.88 -7.04 10.07
N GLU A 348 18.01 -6.58 9.49
CA GLU A 348 18.12 -5.30 8.81
C GLU A 348 17.20 -5.23 7.60
N GLN A 349 17.20 -6.28 6.75
CA GLN A 349 16.30 -6.35 5.61
C GLN A 349 14.83 -6.28 6.03
N ASN A 350 14.43 -7.04 7.05
CA ASN A 350 13.06 -7.02 7.56
C ASN A 350 12.64 -5.65 8.10
N LEU A 351 13.52 -4.92 8.76
CA LEU A 351 13.25 -3.57 9.26
C LEU A 351 13.03 -2.58 8.10
N ILE A 352 13.91 -2.61 7.10
CA ILE A 352 13.80 -1.77 5.90
C ILE A 352 12.46 -2.03 5.21
N ILE A 353 12.16 -3.30 4.93
CA ILE A 353 10.94 -3.73 4.26
C ILE A 353 9.70 -3.25 5.03
N LEU A 354 9.64 -3.52 6.33
CA LEU A 354 8.48 -3.15 7.15
C LEU A 354 8.24 -1.64 7.15
N TYR A 355 9.30 -0.84 7.36
CA TYR A 355 9.17 0.60 7.43
C TYR A 355 8.84 1.24 6.09
N PHE A 356 9.41 0.72 5.01
CA PHE A 356 9.03 1.14 3.66
C PHE A 356 7.53 0.92 3.42
N PHE A 357 7.03 -0.26 3.72
CA PHE A 357 5.60 -0.53 3.55
C PHE A 357 4.73 0.39 4.40
N LEU A 358 5.10 0.64 5.65
CA LEU A 358 4.32 1.52 6.53
C LEU A 358 4.26 2.97 6.01
N LEU A 359 5.35 3.49 5.45
CA LEU A 359 5.45 4.90 5.06
C LEU A 359 4.99 5.16 3.62
N PHE A 360 5.21 4.22 2.70
CA PHE A 360 5.03 4.47 1.27
C PHE A 360 3.90 3.66 0.63
N LYS A 361 3.58 2.48 1.16
CA LYS A 361 2.51 1.62 0.62
C LYS A 361 1.29 1.55 1.56
N GLY A 362 1.42 1.95 2.81
CA GLY A 362 0.30 2.12 3.73
C GLY A 362 -0.55 3.28 3.26
N GLY A 363 -1.68 3.01 2.63
CA GLY A 363 -2.71 4.01 2.47
C GLY A 363 -3.14 4.48 3.86
N VAL A 364 -3.49 5.76 3.99
CA VAL A 364 -4.04 6.31 5.24
C VAL A 364 -5.20 5.40 5.66
N ILE A 365 -4.97 4.68 6.74
CA ILE A 365 -6.00 3.84 7.37
C ILE A 365 -7.00 4.75 8.07
#